data_c86d2e687a873eaf8d41ad70267e1c8b
#
_entry.id   c86d2e687a873eaf8d41ad70267e1c8b
#
_cell.length_a   1.000
_cell.length_b   1.000
_cell.length_c   1.000
_cell.angle_alpha   90.00
_cell.angle_beta   90.00
_cell.angle_gamma   90.00
#
_symmetry.space_group_name_H-M   'P 1'
#
loop_
_entity.id
_entity.type
_entity.pdbx_description
1 polymer ?
#
loop_
_entity_poly.entity_id
_entity_poly.type
_entity_poly.pdbx_seq_one_letter_code
_entity_poly.pdbx_strand_id
1 'polypeptide(L)'
;MIIPCTDQWAVHKICIGTTGAEPMLDDRLENRLRDFSLQDVPGHLIRLCQQRAVDLFVEEVGEQGPNPRQFAVLVNVLKTPGMSQTALVEASGIDRSTLTEVLKRMIDRDLISKSRTKEDQRANALFITERGRDMLSTALDAAERAQARILSPLPAKERDRAMTVLTRLSGHGE
;
A
#
# COMPACT_ATOMS: atom_id res chain seq x y z
N MET A 1 29.46 0.76 18.85
CA MET A 1 29.50 -0.70 18.95
C MET A 1 28.68 -1.20 17.74
N ILE A 2 29.42 -1.58 16.68
CA ILE A 2 28.86 -1.88 15.35
C ILE A 2 28.44 -3.35 15.37
N ILE A 3 27.16 -3.63 15.19
CA ILE A 3 26.64 -5.01 15.04
C ILE A 3 26.76 -5.36 13.56
N PRO A 4 27.50 -6.42 13.18
CA PRO A 4 27.58 -6.84 11.79
C PRO A 4 26.27 -7.52 11.35
N CYS A 5 25.76 -7.07 10.23
CA CYS A 5 24.68 -7.69 9.49
C CYS A 5 25.16 -9.08 9.02
N THR A 6 24.73 -10.14 9.69
CA THR A 6 25.01 -11.52 9.27
C THR A 6 24.00 -11.92 8.21
N ASP A 7 24.54 -12.21 7.03
CA ASP A 7 23.89 -12.91 5.91
C ASP A 7 23.08 -14.12 6.40
N GLN A 8 21.76 -14.04 6.33
CA GLN A 8 20.86 -15.15 6.63
C GLN A 8 19.97 -15.47 5.42
N TRP A 9 20.59 -15.52 4.24
CA TRP A 9 20.02 -16.17 3.07
C TRP A 9 20.84 -17.41 2.72
N ALA A 10 20.91 -18.38 3.66
CA ALA A 10 21.39 -19.70 3.36
C ALA A 10 20.36 -20.41 2.47
N VAL A 11 20.66 -20.42 1.19
CA VAL A 11 19.96 -21.18 0.16
C VAL A 11 19.88 -22.64 0.60
N HIS A 12 18.68 -23.13 0.87
CA HIS A 12 18.42 -24.55 0.97
C HIS A 12 18.80 -25.20 -0.37
N LYS A 13 19.95 -25.88 -0.40
CA LYS A 13 20.30 -26.81 -1.47
C LYS A 13 19.29 -27.95 -1.44
N ILE A 14 18.27 -27.82 -2.27
CA ILE A 14 17.44 -28.97 -2.63
C ILE A 14 18.31 -29.83 -3.54
N CYS A 15 18.78 -30.97 -3.03
CA CYS A 15 19.37 -32.00 -3.85
C CYS A 15 18.26 -32.60 -4.74
N ILE A 16 18.14 -32.09 -5.96
CA ILE A 16 17.36 -32.74 -7.02
C ILE A 16 18.31 -33.71 -7.69
N GLY A 17 17.92 -34.98 -7.66
CA GLY A 17 18.67 -36.10 -8.26
C GLY A 17 18.96 -35.85 -9.72
N THR A 18 20.18 -36.14 -10.10
CA THR A 18 20.75 -36.16 -11.44
C THR A 18 19.96 -37.05 -12.38
N THR A 19 19.12 -36.45 -13.22
CA THR A 19 18.81 -37.01 -14.55
C THR A 19 18.98 -35.84 -15.52
N GLY A 20 20.03 -35.95 -16.36
CA GLY A 20 20.54 -34.90 -17.21
C GLY A 20 19.55 -34.39 -18.23
N ALA A 21 19.09 -33.18 -18.01
CA ALA A 21 18.76 -32.17 -18.97
C ALA A 21 18.86 -30.87 -18.19
N GLU A 22 20.01 -30.19 -18.21
CA GLU A 22 20.02 -28.77 -17.90
C GLU A 22 18.98 -28.12 -18.81
N PRO A 23 18.03 -27.32 -18.28
CA PRO A 23 17.17 -26.54 -19.13
C PRO A 23 18.09 -25.58 -19.88
N MET A 24 18.37 -25.87 -21.16
CA MET A 24 19.01 -24.96 -22.09
C MET A 24 18.11 -23.72 -22.14
N LEU A 25 18.43 -22.70 -21.34
CA LEU A 25 17.88 -21.38 -21.57
C LEU A 25 18.19 -21.04 -23.02
N ASP A 26 17.15 -20.70 -23.79
CA ASP A 26 17.31 -20.28 -25.17
C ASP A 26 18.38 -19.18 -25.20
N ASP A 27 19.45 -19.36 -25.98
CA ASP A 27 20.57 -18.42 -26.13
C ASP A 27 20.08 -17.00 -26.37
N ARG A 28 18.92 -16.86 -27.03
CA ARG A 28 18.25 -15.59 -27.27
C ARG A 28 17.73 -14.96 -25.98
N LEU A 29 17.22 -15.73 -25.04
CA LEU A 29 16.76 -15.25 -23.74
C LEU A 29 17.95 -14.84 -22.86
N GLU A 30 18.99 -15.66 -22.81
CA GLU A 30 20.21 -15.34 -22.04
C GLU A 30 20.88 -14.07 -22.56
N ASN A 31 20.98 -13.90 -23.87
CA ASN A 31 21.53 -12.69 -24.50
C ASN A 31 20.68 -11.44 -24.15
N ARG A 32 19.35 -11.55 -24.11
CA ARG A 32 18.46 -10.44 -23.73
C ARG A 32 18.53 -10.11 -22.25
N LEU A 33 18.78 -11.07 -21.38
CA LEU A 33 18.87 -10.87 -19.94
C LEU A 33 20.25 -10.41 -19.47
N ARG A 34 21.29 -10.57 -20.31
CA ARG A 34 22.66 -10.21 -19.93
C ARG A 34 22.80 -8.76 -19.46
N ASP A 35 22.12 -7.84 -20.14
CA ASP A 35 22.15 -6.41 -19.83
C ASP A 35 20.86 -5.92 -19.14
N PHE A 36 19.96 -6.85 -18.77
CA PHE A 36 18.70 -6.50 -18.12
C PHE A 36 18.87 -6.44 -16.62
N SER A 37 18.66 -5.25 -16.05
CA SER A 37 18.72 -5.00 -14.60
C SER A 37 17.33 -4.61 -14.08
N LEU A 38 16.82 -5.33 -13.11
CA LEU A 38 15.56 -4.97 -12.44
C LEU A 38 15.63 -3.60 -11.75
N GLN A 39 16.83 -3.19 -11.32
CA GLN A 39 17.05 -1.89 -10.69
C GLN A 39 16.81 -0.71 -11.64
N ASP A 40 16.83 -0.96 -12.95
CA ASP A 40 16.58 0.05 -13.99
C ASP A 40 15.13 0.02 -14.51
N VAL A 41 14.28 -0.86 -13.94
CA VAL A 41 12.88 -1.02 -14.35
C VAL A 41 11.97 -0.17 -13.47
N PRO A 42 11.30 0.87 -14.00
CA PRO A 42 10.45 1.78 -13.23
C PRO A 42 9.37 1.06 -12.41
N GLY A 43 8.68 0.05 -12.99
CA GLY A 43 7.66 -0.72 -12.28
C GLY A 43 8.21 -1.48 -11.08
N HIS A 44 9.44 -1.99 -11.16
CA HIS A 44 10.11 -2.63 -10.03
C HIS A 44 10.43 -1.63 -8.93
N LEU A 45 10.97 -0.46 -9.26
CA LEU A 45 11.28 0.60 -8.31
C LEU A 45 10.02 1.12 -7.61
N ILE A 46 8.92 1.33 -8.35
CA ILE A 46 7.63 1.73 -7.77
C ILE A 46 7.13 0.68 -6.77
N ARG A 47 7.23 -0.61 -7.11
CA ARG A 47 6.85 -1.70 -6.20
C ARG A 47 7.69 -1.68 -4.92
N LEU A 48 9.01 -1.46 -5.02
CA LEU A 48 9.88 -1.36 -3.85
C LEU A 48 9.54 -0.13 -3.00
N CYS A 49 9.27 1.02 -3.63
CA CYS A 49 8.83 2.22 -2.92
C CYS A 49 7.51 1.98 -2.18
N GLN A 50 6.55 1.30 -2.82
CA GLN A 50 5.28 0.94 -2.19
C GLN A 50 5.50 0.03 -0.98
N GLN A 51 6.32 -1.02 -1.12
CA GLN A 51 6.62 -1.93 -0.01
C GLN A 51 7.21 -1.16 1.17
N ARG A 52 8.25 -0.34 0.92
CA ARG A 52 8.84 0.50 1.96
C ARG A 52 7.84 1.46 2.61
N ALA A 53 6.95 2.06 1.83
CA ALA A 53 5.93 2.96 2.36
C ALA A 53 4.96 2.23 3.31
N VAL A 54 4.56 1.01 2.96
CA VAL A 54 3.72 0.16 3.83
C VAL A 54 4.45 -0.22 5.11
N ASP A 55 5.71 -0.64 5.00
CA ASP A 55 6.51 -1.07 6.17
C ASP A 55 6.69 0.10 7.15
N LEU A 56 7.04 1.29 6.66
CA LEU A 56 7.18 2.50 7.47
C LEU A 56 5.85 2.90 8.13
N PHE A 57 4.74 2.77 7.42
CA PHE A 57 3.43 3.06 7.99
C PHE A 57 3.09 2.09 9.12
N VAL A 58 3.29 0.79 8.92
CA VAL A 58 3.02 -0.24 9.94
C VAL A 58 3.94 -0.07 11.16
N GLU A 59 5.21 0.27 10.93
CA GLU A 59 6.18 0.53 12.00
C GLU A 59 5.75 1.71 12.89
N GLU A 60 5.29 2.82 12.29
CA GLU A 60 4.86 4.01 13.04
C GLU A 60 3.50 3.86 13.71
N VAL A 61 2.52 3.30 12.99
CA VAL A 61 1.13 3.18 13.47
C VAL A 61 0.97 2.00 14.44
N GLY A 62 1.81 0.97 14.29
CA GLY A 62 1.78 -0.24 15.10
C GLY A 62 0.70 -1.24 14.66
N GLU A 63 0.81 -2.48 15.16
CA GLU A 63 -0.06 -3.60 14.77
C GLU A 63 -1.53 -3.42 15.19
N GLN A 64 -1.81 -2.65 16.24
CA GLN A 64 -3.17 -2.39 16.75
C GLN A 64 -3.89 -1.29 15.95
N GLY A 65 -3.15 -0.50 15.19
CA GLY A 65 -3.71 0.58 14.37
C GLY A 65 -4.30 0.10 13.03
N PRO A 66 -4.84 1.03 12.24
CA PRO A 66 -5.31 0.73 10.90
C PRO A 66 -4.13 0.47 9.96
N ASN A 67 -4.27 -0.50 9.06
CA ASN A 67 -3.32 -0.59 7.95
C ASN A 67 -3.53 0.55 6.92
N PRO A 68 -2.61 0.77 5.96
CA PRO A 68 -2.71 1.90 5.02
C PRO A 68 -4.05 1.99 4.26
N ARG A 69 -4.64 0.85 3.86
CA ARG A 69 -5.93 0.83 3.17
C ARG A 69 -7.08 1.20 4.10
N GLN A 70 -7.09 0.69 5.33
CA GLN A 70 -8.08 1.04 6.34
C GLN A 70 -7.99 2.52 6.72
N PHE A 71 -6.77 3.04 6.86
CA PHE A 71 -6.53 4.45 7.12
C PHE A 71 -7.11 5.32 5.99
N ALA A 72 -6.84 4.99 4.73
CA ALA A 72 -7.40 5.70 3.58
C ALA A 72 -8.94 5.66 3.57
N VAL A 73 -9.55 4.53 3.89
CA VAL A 73 -11.01 4.40 4.02
C VAL A 73 -11.55 5.30 5.12
N LEU A 74 -10.96 5.27 6.33
CA LEU A 74 -11.39 6.08 7.47
C LEU A 74 -11.32 7.59 7.13
N VAL A 75 -10.22 8.02 6.52
CA VAL A 75 -10.03 9.42 6.10
C VAL A 75 -11.10 9.86 5.11
N ASN A 76 -11.34 9.06 4.05
CA ASN A 76 -12.31 9.42 3.01
C ASN A 76 -13.74 9.45 3.53
N VAL A 77 -14.13 8.45 4.32
CA VAL A 77 -15.49 8.38 4.90
C VAL A 77 -15.71 9.46 5.96
N LEU A 78 -14.69 9.86 6.70
CA LEU A 78 -14.78 10.99 7.64
C LEU A 78 -14.96 12.32 6.89
N LYS A 79 -14.22 12.54 5.79
CA LYS A 79 -14.30 13.77 4.99
C LYS A 79 -15.59 13.88 4.18
N THR A 80 -16.16 12.75 3.78
CA THR A 80 -17.38 12.69 2.96
C THR A 80 -18.37 11.68 3.56
N PRO A 81 -19.07 12.06 4.65
CA PRO A 81 -20.05 11.17 5.29
C PRO A 81 -21.17 10.83 4.32
N GLY A 82 -21.57 9.57 4.29
CA GLY A 82 -22.62 9.09 3.39
C GLY A 82 -22.17 8.76 1.97
N MET A 83 -20.87 8.79 1.69
CA MET A 83 -20.36 8.42 0.37
C MET A 83 -20.69 6.98 -0.01
N SER A 84 -20.91 6.74 -1.29
CA SER A 84 -21.12 5.40 -1.81
C SER A 84 -19.83 4.59 -1.90
N GLN A 85 -19.93 3.27 -1.96
CA GLN A 85 -18.76 2.42 -2.20
C GLN A 85 -18.09 2.72 -3.55
N THR A 86 -18.83 3.12 -4.57
CA THR A 86 -18.27 3.49 -5.88
C THR A 86 -17.44 4.78 -5.75
N ALA A 87 -17.98 5.81 -5.10
CA ALA A 87 -17.23 7.04 -4.84
C ALA A 87 -15.96 6.79 -3.99
N LEU A 88 -16.03 5.84 -3.05
CA LEU A 88 -14.86 5.47 -2.24
C LEU A 88 -13.78 4.74 -3.06
N VAL A 89 -14.15 3.90 -4.05
CA VAL A 89 -13.20 3.30 -5.01
C VAL A 89 -12.42 4.40 -5.74
N GLU A 90 -13.14 5.38 -6.28
CA GLU A 90 -12.56 6.50 -7.03
C GLU A 90 -11.66 7.37 -6.14
N ALA A 91 -12.12 7.70 -4.94
CA ALA A 91 -11.39 8.57 -4.01
C ALA A 91 -10.16 7.88 -3.37
N SER A 92 -10.21 6.57 -3.14
CA SER A 92 -9.14 5.85 -2.45
C SER A 92 -8.12 5.20 -3.39
N GLY A 93 -8.45 5.03 -4.67
CA GLY A 93 -7.66 4.27 -5.62
C GLY A 93 -7.57 2.76 -5.32
N ILE A 94 -8.38 2.26 -4.37
CA ILE A 94 -8.44 0.83 -4.03
C ILE A 94 -9.40 0.15 -4.99
N ASP A 95 -8.97 -0.93 -5.61
CA ASP A 95 -9.84 -1.70 -6.50
C ASP A 95 -11.10 -2.22 -5.78
N ARG A 96 -12.20 -2.40 -6.55
CA ARG A 96 -13.52 -2.72 -6.00
C ARG A 96 -13.55 -4.02 -5.18
N SER A 97 -12.82 -5.04 -5.59
CA SER A 97 -12.80 -6.33 -4.90
C SER A 97 -12.09 -6.22 -3.55
N THR A 98 -10.90 -5.64 -3.56
CA THR A 98 -10.12 -5.35 -2.34
C THR A 98 -10.89 -4.44 -1.39
N LEU A 99 -11.52 -3.36 -1.91
CA LEU A 99 -12.30 -2.45 -1.08
C LEU A 99 -13.50 -3.16 -0.41
N THR A 100 -14.17 -4.06 -1.12
CA THR A 100 -15.27 -4.85 -0.57
C THR A 100 -14.83 -5.68 0.64
N GLU A 101 -13.67 -6.35 0.54
CA GLU A 101 -13.10 -7.13 1.64
C GLU A 101 -12.66 -6.25 2.81
N VAL A 102 -12.03 -5.10 2.52
CA VAL A 102 -11.62 -4.14 3.54
C VAL A 102 -12.84 -3.61 4.30
N LEU A 103 -13.88 -3.17 3.59
CA LEU A 103 -15.11 -2.65 4.20
C LEU A 103 -15.81 -3.70 5.04
N LYS A 104 -15.91 -4.95 4.57
CA LYS A 104 -16.49 -6.04 5.36
C LYS A 104 -15.82 -6.16 6.71
N ARG A 105 -14.48 -6.28 6.72
CA ARG A 105 -13.71 -6.39 7.98
C ARG A 105 -13.84 -5.15 8.87
N MET A 106 -13.95 -3.97 8.28
CA MET A 106 -14.11 -2.72 9.04
C MET A 106 -15.51 -2.61 9.67
N ILE A 107 -16.55 -3.09 8.98
CA ILE A 107 -17.91 -3.15 9.50
C ILE A 107 -17.98 -4.19 10.63
N ASP A 108 -17.42 -5.38 10.44
CA ASP A 108 -17.37 -6.44 11.45
C ASP A 108 -16.63 -6.00 12.75
N ARG A 109 -15.69 -5.04 12.62
CA ARG A 109 -14.95 -4.42 13.72
C ARG A 109 -15.60 -3.14 14.27
N ASP A 110 -16.78 -2.77 13.79
CA ASP A 110 -17.48 -1.54 14.16
C ASP A 110 -16.65 -0.26 13.94
N LEU A 111 -15.93 -0.17 12.83
CA LEU A 111 -15.17 1.02 12.45
C LEU A 111 -15.94 1.87 11.43
N ILE A 112 -16.74 1.22 10.59
CA ILE A 112 -17.59 1.81 9.56
C ILE A 112 -18.98 1.21 9.69
N SER A 113 -19.99 2.04 9.51
CA SER A 113 -21.39 1.60 9.40
C SER A 113 -21.92 1.83 7.99
N LYS A 114 -22.88 0.98 7.59
CA LYS A 114 -23.64 1.14 6.33
C LYS A 114 -25.07 1.52 6.68
N SER A 115 -25.58 2.55 6.02
CA SER A 115 -26.98 2.94 6.10
C SER A 115 -27.59 3.01 4.69
N ARG A 116 -28.87 2.66 4.57
CA ARG A 116 -29.63 2.95 3.35
C ARG A 116 -30.12 4.38 3.43
N THR A 117 -29.82 5.19 2.39
CA THR A 117 -30.39 6.53 2.34
C THR A 117 -31.89 6.48 2.01
N LYS A 118 -32.66 7.42 2.55
CA LYS A 118 -34.11 7.49 2.27
C LYS A 118 -34.40 7.82 0.81
N GLU A 119 -33.44 8.46 0.11
CA GLU A 119 -33.58 8.91 -1.26
C GLU A 119 -33.19 7.83 -2.28
N ASP A 120 -32.26 6.92 -1.93
CA ASP A 120 -31.90 5.78 -2.76
C ASP A 120 -31.72 4.51 -1.91
N GLN A 121 -32.77 3.69 -1.90
CA GLN A 121 -32.76 2.40 -1.18
C GLN A 121 -31.70 1.41 -1.71
N ARG A 122 -31.07 1.71 -2.86
CA ARG A 122 -30.03 0.89 -3.50
C ARG A 122 -28.60 1.34 -3.12
N ALA A 123 -28.44 2.58 -2.66
CA ALA A 123 -27.14 3.11 -2.29
C ALA A 123 -26.83 2.81 -0.82
N ASN A 124 -25.78 2.01 -0.57
CA ASN A 124 -25.24 1.82 0.76
C ASN A 124 -24.33 3.02 1.09
N ALA A 125 -24.85 3.98 1.83
CA ALA A 125 -24.09 5.10 2.36
C ALA A 125 -23.17 4.64 3.49
N LEU A 126 -21.92 5.08 3.46
CA LEU A 126 -20.88 4.74 4.42
C LEU A 126 -20.70 5.86 5.43
N PHE A 127 -20.60 5.50 6.70
CA PHE A 127 -20.37 6.42 7.80
C PHE A 127 -19.29 5.87 8.73
N ILE A 128 -18.42 6.74 9.21
CA ILE A 128 -17.46 6.39 10.26
C ILE A 128 -18.18 6.30 11.61
N THR A 129 -17.90 5.27 12.39
CA THR A 129 -18.40 5.12 13.76
C THR A 129 -17.56 5.93 14.75
N GLU A 130 -17.97 6.01 16.01
CA GLU A 130 -17.18 6.59 17.10
C GLU A 130 -15.83 5.84 17.23
N ARG A 131 -15.89 4.51 17.30
CA ARG A 131 -14.69 3.66 17.35
C ARG A 131 -13.76 3.88 16.16
N GLY A 132 -14.32 4.08 14.94
CA GLY A 132 -13.52 4.41 13.76
C GLY A 132 -12.84 5.77 13.86
N ARG A 133 -13.51 6.77 14.44
CA ARG A 133 -12.95 8.10 14.72
C ARG A 133 -11.80 8.03 15.71
N ASP A 134 -11.97 7.30 16.80
CA ASP A 134 -10.95 7.13 17.84
C ASP A 134 -9.71 6.46 17.27
N MET A 135 -9.90 5.38 16.49
CA MET A 135 -8.81 4.70 15.80
C MET A 135 -8.06 5.63 14.83
N LEU A 136 -8.78 6.43 14.05
CA LEU A 136 -8.18 7.37 13.11
C LEU A 136 -7.41 8.46 13.85
N SER A 137 -8.02 9.05 14.90
CA SER A 137 -7.40 10.09 15.73
C SER A 137 -6.09 9.62 16.35
N THR A 138 -6.07 8.41 16.91
CA THR A 138 -4.86 7.82 17.51
C THR A 138 -3.77 7.55 16.48
N ALA A 139 -4.15 7.20 15.25
CA ALA A 139 -3.20 6.87 14.19
C ALA A 139 -2.67 8.07 13.41
N LEU A 140 -3.29 9.25 13.53
CA LEU A 140 -3.03 10.38 12.64
C LEU A 140 -1.58 10.88 12.74
N ASP A 141 -1.10 11.18 13.94
CA ASP A 141 0.28 11.67 14.16
C ASP A 141 1.33 10.64 13.70
N ALA A 142 1.05 9.36 13.94
CA ALA A 142 1.93 8.28 13.50
C ALA A 142 1.95 8.15 11.96
N ALA A 143 0.80 8.29 11.33
CA ALA A 143 0.69 8.30 9.88
C ALA A 143 1.45 9.49 9.27
N GLU A 144 1.39 10.68 9.87
CA GLU A 144 2.16 11.85 9.44
C GLU A 144 3.67 11.62 9.57
N ARG A 145 4.13 11.03 10.67
CA ARG A 145 5.54 10.65 10.82
C ARG A 145 5.97 9.64 9.76
N ALA A 146 5.15 8.64 9.46
CA ALA A 146 5.42 7.68 8.41
C ALA A 146 5.60 8.37 7.04
N GLN A 147 4.71 9.32 6.68
CA GLN A 147 4.84 10.09 5.43
C GLN A 147 6.14 10.91 5.38
N ALA A 148 6.54 11.53 6.47
CA ALA A 148 7.81 12.26 6.55
C ALA A 148 9.01 11.32 6.36
N ARG A 149 8.96 10.10 6.92
CA ARG A 149 10.01 9.08 6.77
C ARG A 149 10.14 8.53 5.35
N ILE A 150 9.03 8.42 4.61
CA ILE A 150 9.05 7.98 3.20
C ILE A 150 9.93 8.91 2.36
N LEU A 151 9.82 10.21 2.57
CA LEU A 151 10.59 11.22 1.82
C LEU A 151 11.95 11.57 2.46
N SER A 152 12.27 11.02 3.64
CA SER A 152 13.50 11.36 4.37
C SER A 152 14.80 11.05 3.61
N PRO A 153 14.90 10.02 2.73
CA PRO A 153 16.10 9.78 1.94
C PRO A 153 16.41 10.90 0.94
N LEU A 154 15.41 11.74 0.62
CA LEU A 154 15.59 12.84 -0.34
C LEU A 154 16.02 14.13 0.38
N PRO A 155 16.96 14.90 -0.21
CA PRO A 155 17.26 16.26 0.23
C PRO A 155 15.97 17.10 0.23
N ALA A 156 15.83 18.03 1.19
CA ALA A 156 14.62 18.84 1.34
C ALA A 156 14.17 19.52 0.03
N LYS A 157 15.13 20.05 -0.73
CA LYS A 157 14.89 20.73 -2.03
C LYS A 157 14.31 19.83 -3.13
N GLU A 158 14.37 18.50 -2.96
CA GLU A 158 13.89 17.54 -3.97
C GLU A 158 12.53 16.94 -3.61
N ARG A 159 12.05 17.13 -2.38
CA ARG A 159 10.82 16.49 -1.89
C ARG A 159 9.58 16.95 -2.64
N ASP A 160 9.45 18.26 -2.91
CA ASP A 160 8.30 18.81 -3.65
C ASP A 160 8.28 18.30 -5.11
N ARG A 161 9.46 18.19 -5.72
CA ARG A 161 9.58 17.60 -7.05
C ARG A 161 9.21 16.12 -7.06
N ALA A 162 9.65 15.37 -6.05
CA ALA A 162 9.28 13.95 -5.91
C ALA A 162 7.77 13.79 -5.75
N MET A 163 7.10 14.62 -4.93
CA MET A 163 5.64 14.63 -4.82
C MET A 163 4.96 14.92 -6.16
N THR A 164 5.44 15.92 -6.91
CA THR A 164 4.91 16.23 -8.24
C THR A 164 5.03 15.04 -9.21
N VAL A 165 6.18 14.35 -9.20
CA VAL A 165 6.41 13.18 -10.04
C VAL A 165 5.48 12.02 -9.64
N LEU A 166 5.38 11.72 -8.35
CA LEU A 166 4.50 10.67 -7.84
C LEU A 166 3.03 10.93 -8.18
N THR A 167 2.57 12.18 -8.03
CA THR A 167 1.19 12.56 -8.39
C THR A 167 0.91 12.32 -9.88
N ARG A 168 1.84 12.71 -10.76
CA ARG A 168 1.69 12.45 -12.21
C ARG A 168 1.69 10.96 -12.54
N LEU A 169 2.59 10.18 -11.92
CA LEU A 169 2.68 8.74 -12.15
C LEU A 169 1.48 7.98 -11.61
N SER A 170 0.83 8.49 -10.55
CA SER A 170 -0.37 7.88 -9.98
C SER A 170 -1.65 8.10 -10.82
N GLY A 171 -1.61 8.99 -11.83
CA GLY A 171 -2.78 9.35 -12.63
C GLY A 171 -3.84 10.18 -11.88
N HIS A 172 -3.51 10.71 -10.69
CA HIS A 172 -4.41 11.53 -9.87
C HIS A 172 -4.11 13.04 -9.98
N GLY A 173 -3.37 13.46 -10.99
CA GLY A 173 -2.83 14.82 -11.11
C GLY A 173 -3.38 15.68 -12.25
N GLU A 174 -4.57 15.36 -12.77
CA GLU A 174 -5.29 16.20 -13.75
C GLU A 174 -6.60 16.73 -13.17
#